data_551c6bfa37d8cbcc0a97a5e2f91f90b3
#
_entry.id   551c6bfa37d8cbcc0a97a5e2f91f90b3
#
_cell.length_a   1.000
_cell.length_b   1.000
_cell.length_c   1.000
_cell.angle_alpha   90.00
_cell.angle_beta   90.00
_cell.angle_gamma   90.00
#
_symmetry.space_group_name_H-M   'P 1'
#
loop_
_entity.id
_entity.type
_entity.pdbx_description
1 polymer ?
#
loop_
_entity_poly.entity_id
_entity_poly.type
_entity_poly.pdbx_seq_one_letter_code
_entity_poly.pdbx_strand_id
1 'polypeptide(L)'
;VPVASLVSLLALWFGVSVPLVFVGAYLGYKREPLAYPTITSNIPREVPTPQPWYLSVWFTTTVGGILPFGACFVELFFILSSMWMDQYYYVFGFTGLVFIILVATCCEITIVLCYFQLCSENHRWWWRSFLTSGSTAFYVFAYSVDYFRRLGADEWFTYVLYFGYMGLICV
;
A
#
# COMPACT_ATOMS: atom_id res chain seq x y z
N VAL A 1 2.68 -26.00 8.49
CA VAL A 1 1.37 -25.79 7.84
C VAL A 1 0.99 -27.11 7.17
N PRO A 2 -0.16 -27.72 7.47
CA PRO A 2 -0.57 -28.95 6.84
C PRO A 2 -0.76 -28.73 5.32
N VAL A 3 -0.26 -29.64 4.52
CA VAL A 3 -0.33 -29.58 3.03
C VAL A 3 -1.78 -29.38 2.55
N ALA A 4 -2.75 -29.93 3.26
CA ALA A 4 -4.17 -29.74 2.99
C ALA A 4 -4.60 -28.26 3.02
N SER A 5 -4.10 -27.45 3.96
CA SER A 5 -4.41 -26.02 4.05
C SER A 5 -3.82 -25.25 2.87
N LEU A 6 -2.64 -25.60 2.42
CA LEU A 6 -1.99 -24.97 1.26
C LEU A 6 -2.76 -25.29 -0.03
N VAL A 7 -3.18 -26.54 -0.20
CA VAL A 7 -4.00 -26.95 -1.34
C VAL A 7 -5.35 -26.26 -1.33
N SER A 8 -6.02 -26.13 -0.17
CA SER A 8 -7.29 -25.42 -0.07
C SER A 8 -7.18 -23.93 -0.37
N LEU A 9 -6.10 -23.26 0.04
CA LEU A 9 -5.82 -21.87 -0.31
C LEU A 9 -5.60 -21.67 -1.81
N LEU A 10 -4.81 -22.54 -2.44
CA LEU A 10 -4.60 -22.52 -3.89
C LEU A 10 -5.90 -22.79 -4.65
N ALA A 11 -6.71 -23.75 -4.19
CA ALA A 11 -8.00 -24.07 -4.80
C ALA A 11 -8.98 -22.89 -4.69
N LEU A 12 -9.02 -22.18 -3.57
CA LEU A 12 -9.80 -20.94 -3.40
C LEU A 12 -9.30 -19.84 -4.32
N TRP A 13 -7.99 -19.65 -4.42
CA TRP A 13 -7.43 -18.60 -5.26
C TRP A 13 -7.73 -18.86 -6.75
N PHE A 14 -7.47 -20.03 -7.26
CA PHE A 14 -7.77 -20.38 -8.66
C PHE A 14 -9.27 -20.56 -8.92
N GLY A 15 -10.04 -21.11 -7.98
CA GLY A 15 -11.46 -21.41 -8.16
C GLY A 15 -12.38 -20.20 -7.96
N VAL A 16 -11.98 -19.21 -7.17
CA VAL A 16 -12.82 -18.03 -6.87
C VAL A 16 -12.22 -16.75 -7.43
N SER A 17 -10.96 -16.43 -7.07
CA SER A 17 -10.37 -15.14 -7.43
C SER A 17 -10.16 -15.00 -8.94
N VAL A 18 -9.60 -16.01 -9.59
CA VAL A 18 -9.34 -15.97 -11.03
C VAL A 18 -10.63 -15.85 -11.85
N PRO A 19 -11.67 -16.68 -11.66
CA PRO A 19 -12.92 -16.50 -12.39
C PRO A 19 -13.59 -15.15 -12.11
N LEU A 20 -13.53 -14.65 -10.88
CA LEU A 20 -14.13 -13.37 -10.53
C LEU A 20 -13.48 -12.19 -11.27
N VAL A 21 -12.15 -12.22 -11.44
CA VAL A 21 -11.40 -11.23 -12.23
C VAL A 21 -11.83 -11.28 -13.70
N PHE A 22 -11.96 -12.47 -14.29
CA PHE A 22 -12.44 -12.60 -15.69
C PHE A 22 -13.87 -12.11 -15.87
N VAL A 23 -14.77 -12.42 -14.94
CA VAL A 23 -16.14 -11.91 -14.96
C VAL A 23 -16.16 -10.39 -14.83
N GLY A 24 -15.39 -9.82 -13.92
CA GLY A 24 -15.26 -8.37 -13.75
C GLY A 24 -14.71 -7.68 -15.00
N ALA A 25 -13.67 -8.24 -15.61
CA ALA A 25 -13.10 -7.74 -16.86
C ALA A 25 -14.12 -7.81 -18.02
N TYR A 26 -14.82 -8.92 -18.16
CA TYR A 26 -15.86 -9.08 -19.20
C TYR A 26 -16.97 -8.03 -19.05
N LEU A 27 -17.47 -7.83 -17.82
CA LEU A 27 -18.49 -6.81 -17.54
C LEU A 27 -17.97 -5.39 -17.76
N GLY A 28 -16.71 -5.13 -17.46
CA GLY A 28 -16.07 -3.84 -17.72
C GLY A 28 -15.91 -3.55 -19.21
N TYR A 29 -15.44 -4.50 -20.00
CA TYR A 29 -15.29 -4.33 -21.45
C TYR A 29 -16.61 -4.21 -22.21
N LYS A 30 -17.70 -4.75 -21.65
CA LYS A 30 -19.03 -4.65 -22.25
C LYS A 30 -19.67 -3.26 -22.08
N ARG A 31 -19.14 -2.43 -21.16
CA ARG A 31 -19.63 -1.06 -20.97
C ARG A 31 -19.07 -0.14 -22.05
N GLU A 32 -19.92 0.75 -22.55
CA GLU A 32 -19.49 1.80 -23.46
C GLU A 32 -18.45 2.71 -22.77
N PRO A 33 -17.41 3.15 -23.53
CA PRO A 33 -16.43 4.08 -22.98
C PRO A 33 -17.11 5.39 -22.58
N LEU A 34 -16.72 5.94 -21.42
CA LEU A 34 -17.21 7.22 -20.92
C LEU A 34 -16.87 8.34 -21.93
N ALA A 35 -17.92 8.99 -22.47
CA ALA A 35 -17.73 10.18 -23.28
C ALA A 35 -17.33 11.36 -22.39
N TYR A 36 -16.21 11.98 -22.69
CA TYR A 36 -15.78 13.18 -21.97
C TYR A 36 -16.65 14.37 -22.39
N PRO A 37 -17.04 15.26 -21.45
CA PRO A 37 -17.88 16.42 -21.73
C PRO A 37 -17.20 17.47 -22.60
N THR A 38 -15.87 17.42 -22.73
CA THR A 38 -15.07 18.34 -23.53
C THR A 38 -14.07 17.59 -24.41
N ILE A 39 -13.78 18.13 -25.59
CA ILE A 39 -12.74 17.59 -26.47
C ILE A 39 -11.37 17.86 -25.82
N THR A 40 -10.70 16.79 -25.42
CA THR A 40 -9.34 16.87 -24.87
C THR A 40 -8.30 16.75 -25.98
N SER A 41 -7.24 17.56 -25.91
CA SER A 41 -6.12 17.45 -26.83
C SER A 41 -5.32 16.18 -26.54
N ASN A 42 -5.01 15.41 -27.59
CA ASN A 42 -4.13 14.23 -27.48
C ASN A 42 -2.64 14.58 -27.36
N ILE A 43 -2.30 15.86 -27.55
CA ILE A 43 -0.90 16.34 -27.46
C ILE A 43 -0.66 16.74 -26.00
N PRO A 44 0.25 16.06 -25.28
CA PRO A 44 0.57 16.43 -23.90
C PRO A 44 1.26 17.80 -23.88
N ARG A 45 0.76 18.71 -23.03
CA ARG A 45 1.37 20.01 -22.81
C ARG A 45 2.75 19.84 -22.16
N GLU A 46 3.70 20.70 -22.54
CA GLU A 46 5.01 20.74 -21.89
C GLU A 46 4.86 21.14 -20.41
N VAL A 47 5.56 20.41 -19.53
CA VAL A 47 5.54 20.71 -18.10
C VAL A 47 6.37 21.96 -17.84
N PRO A 48 5.82 23.01 -17.21
CA PRO A 48 6.56 24.24 -16.96
C PRO A 48 7.78 24.01 -16.08
N THR A 49 8.91 24.61 -16.44
CA THR A 49 10.13 24.65 -15.65
C THR A 49 10.43 26.11 -15.27
N PRO A 50 10.76 26.45 -13.99
CA PRO A 50 11.10 25.55 -12.87
C PRO A 50 9.88 25.03 -12.08
N GLN A 51 9.91 23.78 -11.70
CA GLN A 51 8.93 23.21 -10.76
C GLN A 51 9.31 23.57 -9.30
N PRO A 52 8.35 23.79 -8.39
CA PRO A 52 8.63 24.02 -6.99
C PRO A 52 9.35 22.84 -6.35
N TRP A 53 10.27 23.07 -5.44
CA TRP A 53 11.09 22.06 -4.78
C TRP A 53 10.26 21.03 -4.00
N TYR A 54 9.13 21.46 -3.41
CA TYR A 54 8.21 20.59 -2.65
C TYR A 54 7.42 19.60 -3.55
N LEU A 55 7.44 19.78 -4.87
CA LEU A 55 6.90 18.85 -5.85
C LEU A 55 7.96 17.92 -6.45
N SER A 56 9.17 17.93 -5.91
CA SER A 56 10.18 16.92 -6.26
C SER A 56 9.66 15.51 -5.96
N VAL A 57 9.97 14.56 -6.85
CA VAL A 57 9.54 13.14 -6.68
C VAL A 57 10.01 12.59 -5.35
N TRP A 58 11.25 12.85 -4.97
CA TRP A 58 11.84 12.40 -3.71
C TRP A 58 11.12 12.97 -2.49
N PHE A 59 10.84 14.26 -2.51
CA PHE A 59 10.16 14.92 -1.40
C PHE A 59 8.72 14.42 -1.23
N THR A 60 7.92 14.39 -2.31
CA THR A 60 6.54 13.91 -2.26
C THR A 60 6.42 12.46 -1.85
N THR A 61 7.31 11.59 -2.36
CA THR A 61 7.33 10.17 -1.99
C THR A 61 7.72 9.98 -0.52
N THR A 62 8.73 10.69 -0.04
CA THR A 62 9.18 10.57 1.36
C THR A 62 8.12 11.09 2.33
N VAL A 63 7.64 12.32 2.13
CA VAL A 63 6.63 12.93 3.02
C VAL A 63 5.30 12.19 2.95
N GLY A 64 4.89 11.80 1.74
CA GLY A 64 3.64 11.06 1.54
C GLY A 64 3.61 9.69 2.21
N GLY A 65 4.76 9.04 2.41
CA GLY A 65 4.85 7.78 3.15
C GLY A 65 4.98 7.95 4.66
N ILE A 66 5.70 8.99 5.12
CA ILE A 66 5.87 9.24 6.56
C ILE A 66 4.56 9.58 7.25
N LEU A 67 3.68 10.36 6.61
CA LEU A 67 2.44 10.81 7.23
C LEU A 67 1.48 9.66 7.56
N PRO A 68 1.12 8.75 6.63
CA PRO A 68 0.29 7.59 6.96
C PRO A 68 0.97 6.65 7.95
N PHE A 69 2.28 6.45 7.81
CA PHE A 69 3.05 5.65 8.75
C PHE A 69 2.98 6.25 10.17
N GLY A 70 3.16 7.55 10.31
CA GLY A 70 3.06 8.25 11.60
C GLY A 70 1.68 8.13 12.25
N ALA A 71 0.62 8.14 11.44
CA ALA A 71 -0.76 7.95 11.93
C ALA A 71 -0.98 6.54 12.51
N CYS A 72 -0.36 5.52 11.91
CA CYS A 72 -0.53 4.12 12.31
C CYS A 72 0.63 3.55 13.15
N PHE A 73 1.63 4.36 13.47
CA PHE A 73 2.85 3.89 14.17
C PHE A 73 2.55 3.27 15.53
N VAL A 74 1.71 3.91 16.31
CA VAL A 74 1.36 3.44 17.67
C VAL A 74 0.62 2.10 17.61
N GLU A 75 -0.32 1.99 16.68
CA GLU A 75 -1.10 0.78 16.46
C GLU A 75 -0.22 -0.38 15.98
N LEU A 76 0.71 -0.10 15.08
CA LEU A 76 1.69 -1.10 14.62
C LEU A 76 2.55 -1.62 15.78
N PHE A 77 2.98 -0.75 16.66
CA PHE A 77 3.71 -1.14 17.86
C PHE A 77 2.88 -2.10 18.74
N PHE A 78 1.61 -1.80 18.97
CA PHE A 78 0.72 -2.68 19.76
C PHE A 78 0.47 -4.01 19.05
N ILE A 79 0.29 -4.04 17.73
CA ILE A 79 0.11 -5.28 16.96
C ILE A 79 1.34 -6.17 17.09
N LEU A 80 2.52 -5.62 16.84
CA LEU A 80 3.78 -6.38 16.93
C LEU A 80 4.02 -6.91 18.36
N SER A 81 3.74 -6.10 19.37
CA SER A 81 3.86 -6.52 20.77
C SER A 81 2.86 -7.63 21.14
N SER A 82 1.63 -7.55 20.67
CA SER A 82 0.58 -8.53 20.95
C SER A 82 0.83 -9.88 20.28
N MET A 83 1.48 -9.88 19.12
CA MET A 83 1.86 -11.12 18.42
C MET A 83 2.80 -12.01 19.25
N TRP A 84 3.63 -11.41 20.11
CA TRP A 84 4.57 -12.13 20.98
C TRP A 84 3.96 -12.54 22.32
N MET A 85 2.77 -12.03 22.68
CA MET A 85 2.08 -12.34 23.93
C MET A 85 0.98 -13.42 23.79
N ASP A 86 0.95 -14.17 22.69
CA ASP A 86 -0.05 -15.23 22.39
C ASP A 86 -1.52 -14.77 22.41
N GLN A 87 -1.81 -13.48 22.28
CA GLN A 87 -3.17 -12.94 22.30
C GLN A 87 -3.76 -12.77 20.89
N TYR A 88 -3.83 -13.86 20.13
CA TYR A 88 -4.20 -13.85 18.70
C TYR A 88 -5.59 -13.28 18.38
N TYR A 89 -6.58 -13.48 19.24
CA TYR A 89 -7.96 -13.02 18.97
C TYR A 89 -8.09 -11.50 18.93
N TYR A 90 -7.38 -10.80 19.78
CA TYR A 90 -7.38 -9.33 19.83
C TYR A 90 -6.65 -8.73 18.64
N VAL A 91 -5.61 -9.40 18.17
CA VAL A 91 -4.75 -8.96 17.07
C VAL A 91 -5.54 -8.87 15.76
N PHE A 92 -6.39 -9.84 15.43
CA PHE A 92 -7.10 -9.84 14.14
C PHE A 92 -8.07 -8.67 13.97
N GLY A 93 -8.91 -8.39 14.98
CA GLY A 93 -9.85 -7.28 14.91
C GLY A 93 -9.16 -5.92 14.89
N PHE A 94 -8.14 -5.76 15.73
CA PHE A 94 -7.37 -4.52 15.80
C PHE A 94 -6.54 -4.28 14.53
N THR A 95 -5.91 -5.30 13.97
CA THR A 95 -5.17 -5.22 12.70
C THR A 95 -6.08 -4.82 11.54
N GLY A 96 -7.31 -5.36 11.48
CA GLY A 96 -8.28 -4.97 10.46
C GLY A 96 -8.66 -3.49 10.55
N LEU A 97 -8.88 -2.97 11.76
CA LEU A 97 -9.17 -1.56 11.99
C LEU A 97 -7.99 -0.67 11.59
N VAL A 98 -6.77 -1.02 12.00
CA VAL A 98 -5.54 -0.29 11.64
C VAL A 98 -5.35 -0.27 10.12
N PHE A 99 -5.61 -1.38 9.44
CA PHE A 99 -5.52 -1.44 7.99
C PHE A 99 -6.50 -0.49 7.31
N ILE A 100 -7.74 -0.40 7.79
CA ILE A 100 -8.74 0.55 7.26
C ILE A 100 -8.28 2.00 7.47
N ILE A 101 -7.77 2.34 8.64
CA ILE A 101 -7.23 3.67 8.94
C ILE A 101 -6.04 3.98 8.02
N LEU A 102 -5.13 3.03 7.82
CA LEU A 102 -3.98 3.18 6.94
C LEU A 102 -4.41 3.46 5.50
N VAL A 103 -5.36 2.69 4.97
CA VAL A 103 -5.89 2.91 3.62
C VAL A 103 -6.53 4.28 3.49
N ALA A 104 -7.36 4.69 4.46
CA ALA A 104 -8.01 6.00 4.45
C ALA A 104 -6.99 7.14 4.45
N THR A 105 -6.00 7.11 5.33
CA THR A 105 -4.94 8.13 5.41
C THR A 105 -4.05 8.15 4.17
N CYS A 106 -3.72 7.01 3.59
CA CYS A 106 -3.00 6.95 2.31
C CYS A 106 -3.81 7.59 1.17
N CYS A 107 -5.12 7.34 1.10
CA CYS A 107 -5.99 7.96 0.10
C CYS A 107 -6.04 9.48 0.26
N GLU A 108 -6.25 9.98 1.47
CA GLU A 108 -6.32 11.43 1.75
C GLU A 108 -5.04 12.15 1.33
N ILE A 109 -3.89 11.63 1.76
CA ILE A 109 -2.59 12.23 1.46
C ILE A 109 -2.29 12.18 -0.04
N THR A 110 -2.61 11.06 -0.69
CA THR A 110 -2.41 10.90 -2.14
C THR A 110 -3.27 11.90 -2.92
N ILE A 111 -4.52 12.12 -2.53
CA ILE A 111 -5.42 13.11 -3.14
C ILE A 111 -4.84 14.52 -3.00
N VAL A 112 -4.38 14.90 -1.82
CA VAL A 112 -3.79 16.22 -1.56
C VAL A 112 -2.53 16.45 -2.41
N LEU A 113 -1.62 15.48 -2.44
CA LEU A 113 -0.38 15.58 -3.21
C LEU A 113 -0.64 15.60 -4.73
N CYS A 114 -1.62 14.81 -5.20
CA CYS A 114 -2.06 14.84 -6.58
C CYS A 114 -2.67 16.20 -6.95
N TYR A 115 -3.47 16.79 -6.08
CA TYR A 115 -4.03 18.12 -6.28
C TYR A 115 -2.93 19.17 -6.46
N PHE A 116 -1.93 19.22 -5.57
CA PHE A 116 -0.81 20.15 -5.71
C PHE A 116 -0.02 19.94 -7.01
N GLN A 117 0.15 18.69 -7.44
CA GLN A 117 0.82 18.39 -8.69
C GLN A 117 0.04 18.88 -9.91
N LEU A 118 -1.27 18.70 -9.92
CA LEU A 118 -2.14 19.18 -10.99
C LEU A 118 -2.20 20.71 -11.03
N CYS A 119 -2.23 21.37 -9.86
CA CYS A 119 -2.13 22.84 -9.78
C CYS A 119 -0.83 23.38 -10.38
N SER A 120 0.24 22.60 -10.38
CA SER A 120 1.52 22.94 -11.01
C SER A 120 1.60 22.55 -12.48
N GLU A 121 0.46 22.27 -13.11
CA GLU A 121 0.34 21.87 -14.53
C GLU A 121 1.13 20.62 -14.89
N ASN A 122 1.44 19.74 -13.92
CA ASN A 122 2.16 18.50 -14.16
C ASN A 122 1.16 17.34 -14.31
N HIS A 123 0.92 16.90 -15.54
CA HIS A 123 -0.06 15.87 -15.87
C HIS A 123 0.42 14.44 -15.54
N ARG A 124 1.70 14.23 -15.17
CA ARG A 124 2.28 12.90 -14.88
C ARG A 124 2.04 12.48 -13.43
N TRP A 125 0.78 12.38 -13.00
CA TRP A 125 0.42 12.15 -11.60
C TRP A 125 0.40 10.69 -11.17
N TRP A 126 0.09 9.74 -12.05
CA TRP A 126 -0.19 8.33 -11.70
C TRP A 126 0.98 7.60 -11.04
N TRP A 127 2.16 7.57 -11.66
CA TRP A 127 3.32 6.93 -11.08
C TRP A 127 3.75 7.57 -9.76
N ARG A 128 3.61 8.87 -9.64
CA ARG A 128 3.89 9.58 -8.40
C ARG A 128 2.91 9.19 -7.30
N SER A 129 1.62 9.18 -7.58
CA SER A 129 0.60 8.77 -6.62
C SER A 129 0.82 7.34 -6.14
N PHE A 130 1.14 6.43 -7.05
CA PHE A 130 1.48 5.06 -6.72
C PHE A 130 2.71 4.96 -5.82
N LEU A 131 3.83 5.61 -6.18
CA LEU A 131 5.07 5.59 -5.39
C LEU A 131 4.90 6.27 -4.02
N THR A 132 4.10 7.31 -3.95
CA THR A 132 3.80 8.02 -2.70
C THR A 132 3.05 7.11 -1.73
N SER A 133 2.01 6.45 -2.19
CA SER A 133 1.26 5.48 -1.38
C SER A 133 2.12 4.26 -1.03
N GLY A 134 2.87 3.72 -2.00
CA GLY A 134 3.74 2.56 -1.80
C GLY A 134 4.92 2.82 -0.85
N SER A 135 5.36 4.07 -0.71
CA SER A 135 6.45 4.40 0.23
C SER A 135 6.07 4.16 1.70
N THR A 136 4.78 4.19 2.04
CA THR A 136 4.31 3.81 3.38
C THR A 136 4.67 2.37 3.74
N ALA A 137 4.53 1.45 2.79
CA ALA A 137 4.91 0.04 2.97
C ALA A 137 6.42 -0.10 3.28
N PHE A 138 7.25 0.72 2.64
CA PHE A 138 8.68 0.75 2.94
C PHE A 138 8.97 1.18 4.38
N TYR A 139 8.26 2.20 4.90
CA TYR A 139 8.43 2.63 6.29
C TYR A 139 7.94 1.58 7.29
N VAL A 140 6.82 0.91 7.00
CA VAL A 140 6.32 -0.21 7.81
C VAL A 140 7.34 -1.34 7.85
N PHE A 141 7.93 -1.69 6.70
CA PHE A 141 8.96 -2.71 6.63
C PHE A 141 10.23 -2.32 7.40
N ALA A 142 10.72 -1.08 7.22
CA ALA A 142 11.89 -0.59 7.96
C ALA A 142 11.68 -0.61 9.48
N TYR A 143 10.48 -0.23 9.94
CA TYR A 143 10.11 -0.32 11.34
C TYR A 143 10.05 -1.77 11.85
N SER A 144 9.54 -2.68 11.04
CA SER A 144 9.53 -4.12 11.33
C SER A 144 10.94 -4.68 11.52
N VAL A 145 11.91 -4.23 10.71
CA VAL A 145 13.33 -4.60 10.85
C VAL A 145 13.89 -4.09 12.15
N ASP A 146 13.63 -2.83 12.53
CA ASP A 146 14.11 -2.25 13.80
C ASP A 146 13.50 -2.97 14.99
N TYR A 147 12.22 -3.27 14.94
CA TYR A 147 11.52 -4.02 15.98
C TYR A 147 12.11 -5.43 16.18
N PHE A 148 12.38 -6.14 15.09
CA PHE A 148 12.95 -7.47 15.13
C PHE A 148 14.38 -7.47 15.75
N ARG A 149 15.18 -6.46 15.43
CA ARG A 149 16.52 -6.31 16.04
C ARG A 149 16.46 -6.14 17.56
N ARG A 150 15.43 -5.47 18.06
CA ARG A 150 15.24 -5.27 19.51
C ARG A 150 14.79 -6.54 20.23
N LEU A 151 14.18 -7.47 19.48
CA LEU A 151 13.69 -8.73 20.03
C LEU A 151 14.79 -9.74 20.35
N GLY A 152 15.95 -9.64 19.70
CA GLY A 152 17.12 -10.48 19.96
C GLY A 152 16.90 -11.97 19.66
N ALA A 153 16.05 -12.29 18.68
CA ALA A 153 15.85 -13.68 18.26
C ALA A 153 17.08 -14.19 17.49
N ASP A 154 17.73 -15.23 18.01
CA ASP A 154 19.00 -15.74 17.45
C ASP A 154 18.82 -16.88 16.42
N GLU A 155 17.60 -17.36 16.19
CA GLU A 155 17.36 -18.48 15.30
C GLU A 155 17.19 -18.04 13.84
N TRP A 156 18.04 -18.56 12.95
CA TRP A 156 18.02 -18.30 11.51
C TRP A 156 16.64 -18.57 10.86
N PHE A 157 15.94 -19.61 11.29
CA PHE A 157 14.63 -19.96 10.78
C PHE A 157 13.59 -18.87 11.08
N THR A 158 13.65 -18.27 12.25
CA THR A 158 12.78 -17.15 12.67
C THR A 158 13.00 -15.92 11.80
N TYR A 159 14.24 -15.63 11.39
CA TYR A 159 14.54 -14.54 10.46
C TYR A 159 13.85 -14.72 9.11
N VAL A 160 14.03 -15.88 8.49
CA VAL A 160 13.46 -16.14 7.16
C VAL A 160 11.94 -16.10 7.19
N LEU A 161 11.32 -16.65 8.23
CA LEU A 161 9.88 -16.71 8.37
C LEU A 161 9.27 -15.31 8.64
N TYR A 162 9.87 -14.55 9.54
CA TYR A 162 9.42 -13.20 9.89
C TYR A 162 9.54 -12.25 8.69
N PHE A 163 10.70 -12.17 8.06
CA PHE A 163 10.90 -11.29 6.91
C PHE A 163 10.12 -11.73 5.68
N GLY A 164 9.91 -13.04 5.50
CA GLY A 164 9.03 -13.55 4.45
C GLY A 164 7.59 -13.07 4.62
N TYR A 165 7.01 -13.21 5.81
CA TYR A 165 5.65 -12.73 6.08
C TYR A 165 5.53 -11.21 6.04
N MET A 166 6.47 -10.48 6.63
CA MET A 166 6.44 -9.01 6.58
C MET A 166 6.63 -8.48 5.15
N GLY A 167 7.46 -9.12 4.34
CA GLY A 167 7.58 -8.79 2.92
C GLY A 167 6.29 -9.00 2.15
N LEU A 168 5.56 -10.09 2.40
CA LEU A 168 4.25 -10.35 1.78
C LEU A 168 3.17 -9.36 2.23
N ILE A 169 3.21 -8.89 3.47
CA ILE A 169 2.25 -7.89 3.99
C ILE A 169 2.51 -6.51 3.39
N CYS A 170 3.76 -6.18 3.09
CA CYS A 170 4.16 -4.87 2.57
C CYS A 170 4.01 -4.74 1.04
N VAL A 171 3.82 -5.83 0.30
CA VAL A 171 3.60 -5.85 -1.16
C VAL A 171 2.13 -5.81 -1.50
#